data_0f67fc7111e0c0851f840b71703a3924
#
_entry.id   0f67fc7111e0c0851f840b71703a3924
#
_cell.length_a   1.000
_cell.length_b   1.000
_cell.length_c   1.000
_cell.angle_alpha   90.00
_cell.angle_beta   90.00
_cell.angle_gamma   90.00
#
_symmetry.space_group_name_H-M   'P 1'
#
loop_
_entity.id
_entity.type
_entity.pdbx_description
1 polymer ?
#
loop_
_entity_poly.entity_id
_entity_poly.type
_entity_poly.pdbx_seq_one_letter_code
_entity_poly.pdbx_strand_id
1 'polypeptide(L)'
;PAALNSELDKYTLYRTEPLNRERDGSCVVDITVGSDKATTLRFLGWLKATHDIVPGLGVFCRAALSQWAEQYAKALADKGLKYSSIANYLNGLAMVCQFVYQTYAVDAEALAMPTTPLDELLRLRGQVHSPLYRLLSPLLAEVARVLFFAV
;
A
#
# COMPACT_ATOMS: atom_id res chain seq x y z
N PRO A 1 8.72 -16.67 -4.38
CA PRO A 1 8.02 -17.91 -4.68
C PRO A 1 7.35 -17.86 -6.05
N ALA A 2 7.29 -18.99 -6.75
CA ALA A 2 6.73 -19.07 -8.11
C ALA A 2 5.25 -18.59 -8.17
N ALA A 3 4.47 -18.87 -7.13
CA ALA A 3 3.09 -18.44 -7.04
C ALA A 3 2.95 -16.91 -7.03
N LEU A 4 3.75 -16.20 -6.25
CA LEU A 4 3.73 -14.74 -6.20
C LEU A 4 4.14 -14.12 -7.54
N ASN A 5 5.14 -14.68 -8.21
CA ASN A 5 5.54 -14.21 -9.53
C ASN A 5 4.41 -14.38 -10.56
N SER A 6 3.71 -15.51 -10.54
CA SER A 6 2.53 -15.74 -11.38
C SER A 6 1.40 -14.73 -11.13
N GLU A 7 1.15 -14.41 -9.87
CA GLU A 7 0.16 -13.39 -9.49
C GLU A 7 0.56 -11.99 -9.98
N LEU A 8 1.85 -11.63 -9.86
CA LEU A 8 2.37 -10.35 -10.34
C LEU A 8 2.36 -10.27 -11.87
N ASP A 9 2.53 -11.39 -12.59
CA ASP A 9 2.39 -11.43 -14.04
C ASP A 9 0.94 -11.18 -14.47
N LYS A 10 -0.04 -11.73 -13.76
CA LYS A 10 -1.46 -11.42 -13.98
C LYS A 10 -1.75 -9.94 -13.72
N TYR A 11 -1.16 -9.35 -12.68
CA TYR A 11 -1.25 -7.92 -12.43
C TYR A 11 -0.69 -7.10 -13.60
N THR A 12 0.45 -7.50 -14.16
CA THR A 12 1.04 -6.86 -15.32
C THR A 12 0.07 -6.83 -16.51
N LEU A 13 -0.53 -7.96 -16.86
CA LEU A 13 -1.52 -8.05 -17.93
C LEU A 13 -2.73 -7.17 -17.64
N TYR A 14 -3.27 -7.23 -16.43
CA TYR A 14 -4.38 -6.37 -15.99
C TYR A 14 -4.13 -4.88 -16.22
N ARG A 15 -2.91 -4.42 -15.96
CA ARG A 15 -2.55 -3.00 -16.07
C ARG A 15 -2.17 -2.56 -17.48
N THR A 16 -1.61 -3.43 -18.29
CA THR A 16 -1.02 -3.09 -19.58
C THR A 16 -1.90 -3.42 -20.78
N GLU A 17 -2.81 -4.39 -20.69
CA GLU A 17 -3.72 -4.70 -21.77
C GLU A 17 -4.65 -3.53 -22.10
N PRO A 18 -4.74 -3.08 -23.36
CA PRO A 18 -5.54 -1.91 -23.74
C PRO A 18 -7.03 -2.03 -23.43
N LEU A 19 -7.60 -3.24 -23.60
CA LEU A 19 -9.05 -3.50 -23.47
C LEU A 19 -9.34 -4.58 -22.42
N ASN A 20 -8.86 -4.39 -21.21
CA ASN A 20 -9.16 -5.30 -20.11
C ASN A 20 -10.51 -4.95 -19.45
N ARG A 21 -11.46 -5.89 -19.50
CA ARG A 21 -12.83 -5.70 -18.99
C ARG A 21 -12.92 -5.62 -17.46
N GLU A 22 -11.93 -6.17 -16.77
CA GLU A 22 -11.88 -6.20 -15.30
C GLU A 22 -11.25 -4.94 -14.72
N ARG A 23 -10.64 -4.10 -15.56
CA ARG A 23 -9.96 -2.90 -15.11
C ARG A 23 -10.83 -1.67 -15.23
N ASP A 24 -10.92 -0.93 -14.13
CA ASP A 24 -11.42 0.44 -14.12
C ASP A 24 -10.27 1.39 -14.46
N GLY A 25 -10.43 2.17 -15.50
CA GLY A 25 -9.45 3.17 -15.92
C GLY A 25 -8.60 2.73 -17.12
N SER A 26 -7.66 3.60 -17.49
CA SER A 26 -6.78 3.43 -18.65
C SER A 26 -5.67 2.41 -18.40
N CYS A 27 -5.11 1.87 -19.47
CA CYS A 27 -3.87 1.09 -19.39
C CYS A 27 -2.68 2.00 -19.06
N VAL A 28 -1.64 1.40 -18.52
CA VAL A 28 -0.39 2.08 -18.15
C VAL A 28 0.81 1.42 -18.84
N VAL A 29 1.92 2.13 -18.87
CA VAL A 29 3.17 1.61 -19.45
C VAL A 29 3.89 0.67 -18.49
N ASP A 30 4.74 -0.20 -19.02
CA ASP A 30 5.47 -1.22 -18.25
C ASP A 30 6.33 -0.66 -17.12
N ILE A 31 6.90 0.52 -17.27
CA ILE A 31 7.70 1.19 -16.23
C ILE A 31 6.86 1.44 -14.98
N THR A 32 5.62 1.89 -15.15
CA THR A 32 4.68 2.13 -14.02
C THR A 32 4.35 0.83 -13.31
N VAL A 33 4.06 -0.23 -14.07
CA VAL A 33 3.77 -1.56 -13.50
C VAL A 33 5.00 -2.13 -12.79
N GLY A 34 6.19 -1.96 -13.36
CA GLY A 34 7.44 -2.36 -12.72
C GLY A 34 7.66 -1.67 -11.38
N SER A 35 7.34 -0.39 -11.27
CA SER A 35 7.38 0.37 -10.03
C SER A 35 6.37 -0.17 -8.99
N ASP A 36 5.14 -0.44 -9.40
CA ASP A 36 4.11 -1.02 -8.53
C ASP A 36 4.53 -2.40 -8.00
N LYS A 37 5.07 -3.25 -8.86
CA LYS A 37 5.58 -4.58 -8.49
C LYS A 37 6.73 -4.49 -7.49
N ALA A 38 7.71 -3.62 -7.73
CA ALA A 38 8.85 -3.42 -6.84
C ALA A 38 8.40 -2.92 -5.46
N THR A 39 7.47 -1.98 -5.41
CA THR A 39 6.87 -1.46 -4.17
C THR A 39 6.14 -2.56 -3.41
N THR A 40 5.36 -3.37 -4.10
CA THR A 40 4.63 -4.50 -3.52
C THR A 40 5.57 -5.53 -2.91
N LEU A 41 6.62 -5.90 -3.61
CA LEU A 41 7.63 -6.84 -3.11
C LEU A 41 8.34 -6.31 -1.86
N ARG A 42 8.65 -5.02 -1.81
CA ARG A 42 9.25 -4.38 -0.61
C ARG A 42 8.29 -4.42 0.58
N PHE A 43 7.03 -4.11 0.35
CA PHE A 43 5.99 -4.18 1.40
C PHE A 43 5.81 -5.61 1.92
N LEU A 44 5.70 -6.60 1.04
CA LEU A 44 5.57 -8.00 1.42
C LEU A 44 6.82 -8.50 2.16
N GLY A 45 8.01 -8.08 1.74
CA GLY A 45 9.26 -8.38 2.45
C GLY A 45 9.30 -7.78 3.84
N TRP A 46 8.83 -6.54 4.00
CA TRP A 46 8.70 -5.91 5.30
C TRP A 46 7.69 -6.63 6.20
N LEU A 47 6.53 -7.04 5.67
CA LEU A 47 5.55 -7.84 6.41
C LEU A 47 6.12 -9.19 6.86
N LYS A 48 6.89 -9.85 6.00
CA LYS A 48 7.57 -11.11 6.37
C LYS A 48 8.56 -10.89 7.50
N ALA A 49 9.35 -9.84 7.45
CA ALA A 49 10.37 -9.54 8.45
C ALA A 49 9.79 -9.08 9.79
N THR A 50 8.70 -8.30 9.79
CA THR A 50 8.14 -7.68 11.00
C THR A 50 6.97 -8.46 11.62
N HIS A 51 6.16 -9.14 10.81
CA HIS A 51 4.95 -9.83 11.23
C HIS A 51 4.96 -11.34 10.92
N ASP A 52 6.02 -11.85 10.31
CA ASP A 52 6.15 -13.25 9.86
C ASP A 52 4.98 -13.73 8.98
N ILE A 53 4.50 -12.85 8.12
CA ILE A 53 3.41 -13.12 7.19
C ILE A 53 3.99 -13.67 5.88
N VAL A 54 3.40 -14.78 5.40
CA VAL A 54 3.82 -15.39 4.12
C VAL A 54 3.52 -14.44 2.97
N PRO A 55 4.52 -14.09 2.13
CA PRO A 55 4.33 -13.18 1.01
C PRO A 55 3.35 -13.74 -0.04
N GLY A 56 2.37 -12.94 -0.43
CA GLY A 56 1.40 -13.27 -1.45
C GLY A 56 0.39 -12.14 -1.61
N LEU A 57 -0.29 -12.05 -2.74
CA LEU A 57 -1.30 -11.00 -2.97
C LEU A 57 -2.55 -11.19 -2.11
N GLY A 58 -2.77 -12.37 -1.55
CA GLY A 58 -3.84 -12.61 -0.57
C GLY A 58 -3.75 -11.72 0.69
N VAL A 59 -2.60 -11.18 1.00
CA VAL A 59 -2.41 -10.17 2.06
C VAL A 59 -3.32 -8.95 1.87
N PHE A 60 -3.53 -8.53 0.63
CA PHE A 60 -4.38 -7.38 0.29
C PHE A 60 -5.87 -7.64 0.49
N CYS A 61 -6.29 -8.89 0.67
CA CYS A 61 -7.67 -9.25 0.99
C CYS A 61 -8.00 -9.14 2.48
N ARG A 62 -7.01 -8.96 3.35
CA ARG A 62 -7.19 -9.04 4.81
C ARG A 62 -7.60 -7.70 5.40
N ALA A 63 -8.44 -7.75 6.43
CA ALA A 63 -8.88 -6.57 7.17
C ALA A 63 -7.73 -5.79 7.83
N ALA A 64 -6.65 -6.47 8.23
CA ALA A 64 -5.48 -5.85 8.86
C ALA A 64 -4.59 -5.05 7.88
N LEU A 65 -4.86 -5.06 6.58
CA LEU A 65 -4.05 -4.37 5.57
C LEU A 65 -3.88 -2.88 5.88
N SER A 66 -4.95 -2.18 6.27
CA SER A 66 -4.91 -0.75 6.58
C SER A 66 -3.94 -0.44 7.72
N GLN A 67 -3.96 -1.24 8.77
CA GLN A 67 -3.06 -1.11 9.91
C GLN A 67 -1.61 -1.39 9.51
N TRP A 68 -1.36 -2.42 8.72
CA TRP A 68 -0.03 -2.74 8.22
C TRP A 68 0.52 -1.65 7.30
N ALA A 69 -0.32 -1.09 6.43
CA ALA A 69 0.08 0.00 5.54
C ALA A 69 0.46 1.27 6.33
N GLU A 70 -0.27 1.59 7.38
CA GLU A 70 0.05 2.71 8.27
C GLU A 70 1.38 2.48 9.00
N GLN A 71 1.59 1.30 9.55
CA GLN A 71 2.86 0.93 10.21
C GLN A 71 4.03 0.98 9.23
N TYR A 72 3.82 0.51 8.00
CA TYR A 72 4.83 0.55 6.94
C TYR A 72 5.18 1.99 6.55
N ALA A 73 4.19 2.85 6.37
CA ALA A 73 4.42 4.27 6.08
C ALA A 73 5.24 4.96 7.18
N LYS A 74 4.92 4.68 8.44
CA LYS A 74 5.71 5.18 9.60
C LYS A 74 7.14 4.64 9.59
N ALA A 75 7.32 3.37 9.30
CA ALA A 75 8.67 2.77 9.20
C ALA A 75 9.50 3.40 8.09
N LEU A 76 8.90 3.71 6.94
CA LEU A 76 9.56 4.42 5.84
C LEU A 76 9.94 5.85 6.22
N ALA A 77 9.07 6.56 6.93
CA ALA A 77 9.35 7.90 7.44
C ALA A 77 10.51 7.88 8.46
N ASP A 78 10.54 6.90 9.35
CA ASP A 78 11.61 6.72 10.33
C ASP A 78 12.97 6.44 9.67
N LYS A 79 12.96 5.80 8.49
CA LYS A 79 14.17 5.60 7.67
C LYS A 79 14.61 6.87 6.91
N GLY A 80 13.87 7.95 7.02
CA GLY A 80 14.19 9.22 6.38
C GLY A 80 13.71 9.39 4.94
N LEU A 81 12.79 8.55 4.45
CA LEU A 81 12.20 8.73 3.13
C LEU A 81 11.35 10.01 3.07
N LYS A 82 11.41 10.68 1.93
CA LYS A 82 10.56 11.86 1.66
C LYS A 82 9.10 11.45 1.58
N TYR A 83 8.19 12.30 2.05
CA TYR A 83 6.75 12.02 2.00
C TYR A 83 6.23 11.77 0.58
N SER A 84 6.78 12.45 -0.43
CA SER A 84 6.45 12.18 -1.84
C SER A 84 6.80 10.75 -2.26
N SER A 85 7.92 10.22 -1.78
CA SER A 85 8.31 8.83 -2.04
C SER A 85 7.39 7.84 -1.33
N ILE A 86 7.04 8.13 -0.08
CA ILE A 86 6.09 7.31 0.70
C ILE A 86 4.72 7.30 0.02
N ALA A 87 4.23 8.46 -0.44
CA ALA A 87 2.97 8.57 -1.18
C ALA A 87 2.99 7.73 -2.47
N ASN A 88 4.11 7.72 -3.20
CA ASN A 88 4.27 6.87 -4.38
C ASN A 88 4.23 5.38 -4.03
N TYR A 89 4.85 4.98 -2.93
CA TYR A 89 4.79 3.58 -2.46
C TYR A 89 3.37 3.18 -2.09
N LEU A 90 2.66 4.02 -1.35
CA LEU A 90 1.26 3.77 -1.00
C LEU A 90 0.35 3.74 -2.23
N ASN A 91 0.63 4.57 -3.24
CA ASN A 91 -0.08 4.54 -4.51
C ASN A 91 0.11 3.20 -5.24
N GLY A 92 1.33 2.69 -5.32
CA GLY A 92 1.62 1.38 -5.90
C GLY A 92 0.86 0.26 -5.17
N LEU A 93 0.86 0.28 -3.84
CA LEU A 93 0.09 -0.67 -3.03
C LEU A 93 -1.42 -0.55 -3.29
N ALA A 94 -1.96 0.66 -3.41
CA ALA A 94 -3.37 0.89 -3.70
C ALA A 94 -3.77 0.35 -5.09
N MET A 95 -2.91 0.50 -6.09
CA MET A 95 -3.17 -0.05 -7.43
C MET A 95 -3.20 -1.59 -7.43
N VAL A 96 -2.28 -2.23 -6.72
CA VAL A 96 -2.28 -3.69 -6.56
C VAL A 96 -3.50 -4.14 -5.73
N CYS A 97 -3.84 -3.43 -4.67
CA CYS A 97 -5.03 -3.71 -3.87
C CYS A 97 -6.32 -3.63 -4.70
N GLN A 98 -6.44 -2.64 -5.58
CA GLN A 98 -7.56 -2.50 -6.50
C GLN A 98 -7.67 -3.71 -7.45
N PHE A 99 -6.55 -4.17 -8.02
CA PHE A 99 -6.50 -5.38 -8.82
C PHE A 99 -6.98 -6.61 -8.03
N VAL A 100 -6.50 -6.77 -6.80
CA VAL A 100 -6.89 -7.88 -5.94
C VAL A 100 -8.39 -7.85 -5.64
N TYR A 101 -8.96 -6.69 -5.36
CA TYR A 101 -10.39 -6.53 -5.09
C TYR A 101 -11.29 -6.88 -6.30
N GLN A 102 -10.79 -6.65 -7.50
CA GLN A 102 -11.52 -6.97 -8.74
C GLN A 102 -11.36 -8.42 -9.19
N THR A 103 -10.28 -9.09 -8.78
CA THR A 103 -9.87 -10.39 -9.33
C THR A 103 -9.98 -11.53 -8.32
N TYR A 104 -9.83 -11.26 -7.02
CA TYR A 104 -9.83 -12.24 -5.94
C TYR A 104 -11.01 -12.05 -4.99
N ALA A 105 -11.37 -13.12 -4.28
CA ALA A 105 -12.32 -13.03 -3.17
C ALA A 105 -11.69 -12.26 -2.00
N VAL A 106 -12.31 -11.16 -1.59
CA VAL A 106 -11.92 -10.37 -0.44
C VAL A 106 -12.59 -10.91 0.81
N ASP A 107 -11.89 -10.91 1.95
CA ASP A 107 -12.44 -11.37 3.22
C ASP A 107 -13.72 -10.60 3.58
N ALA A 108 -14.75 -11.32 4.01
CA ALA A 108 -16.02 -10.73 4.42
C ALA A 108 -15.84 -9.71 5.56
N GLU A 109 -14.89 -9.96 6.47
CA GLU A 109 -14.53 -9.04 7.54
C GLU A 109 -14.02 -7.70 7.00
N ALA A 110 -13.15 -7.73 5.97
CA ALA A 110 -12.63 -6.53 5.33
C ALA A 110 -13.74 -5.74 4.62
N LEU A 111 -14.66 -6.43 3.94
CA LEU A 111 -15.79 -5.80 3.26
C LEU A 111 -16.85 -5.24 4.22
N ALA A 112 -16.96 -5.80 5.42
CA ALA A 112 -17.90 -5.34 6.46
C ALA A 112 -17.40 -4.12 7.23
N MET A 113 -16.15 -3.70 7.07
CA MET A 113 -15.62 -2.50 7.70
C MET A 113 -16.33 -1.25 7.18
N PRO A 114 -16.57 -0.21 8.03
CA PRO A 114 -17.13 1.07 7.59
C PRO A 114 -16.32 1.72 6.46
N THR A 115 -15.00 1.53 6.50
CA THR A 115 -14.06 1.93 5.46
C THR A 115 -13.24 0.72 5.06
N THR A 116 -13.23 0.35 3.79
CA THR A 116 -12.47 -0.81 3.32
C THR A 116 -10.96 -0.57 3.43
N PRO A 117 -10.13 -1.62 3.51
CA PRO A 117 -8.67 -1.45 3.48
C PRO A 117 -8.16 -0.69 2.26
N LEU A 118 -8.80 -0.83 1.10
CA LEU A 118 -8.47 -0.04 -0.09
C LEU A 118 -8.74 1.44 0.13
N ASP A 119 -9.90 1.79 0.67
CA ASP A 119 -10.25 3.19 0.97
C ASP A 119 -9.29 3.79 1.99
N GLU A 120 -8.89 3.03 2.99
CA GLU A 120 -7.88 3.44 3.97
C GLU A 120 -6.50 3.68 3.35
N LEU A 121 -6.06 2.83 2.41
CA LEU A 121 -4.84 3.05 1.65
C LEU A 121 -4.88 4.36 0.85
N LEU A 122 -6.00 4.61 0.18
CA LEU A 122 -6.21 5.84 -0.60
C LEU A 122 -6.24 7.07 0.30
N ARG A 123 -6.89 6.97 1.46
CA ARG A 123 -6.92 8.03 2.48
C ARG A 123 -5.53 8.31 3.01
N LEU A 124 -4.79 7.29 3.40
CA LEU A 124 -3.42 7.41 3.92
C LEU A 124 -2.48 8.04 2.88
N ARG A 125 -2.57 7.60 1.62
CA ARG A 125 -1.84 8.22 0.51
C ARG A 125 -2.13 9.72 0.40
N GLY A 126 -3.40 10.10 0.48
CA GLY A 126 -3.83 11.49 0.43
C GLY A 126 -3.28 12.33 1.59
N GLN A 127 -3.29 11.79 2.80
CA GLN A 127 -2.72 12.45 3.98
C GLN A 127 -1.21 12.69 3.83
N VAL A 128 -0.47 11.68 3.41
CA VAL A 128 0.98 11.77 3.21
C VAL A 128 1.32 12.76 2.09
N HIS A 129 0.48 12.88 1.08
CA HIS A 129 0.67 13.82 -0.03
C HIS A 129 0.23 15.24 0.29
N SER A 130 -0.56 15.45 1.34
CA SER A 130 -1.09 16.77 1.72
C SER A 130 0.04 17.74 2.12
N PRO A 131 0.02 19.00 1.61
CA PRO A 131 0.94 20.03 2.07
C PRO A 131 0.86 20.29 3.57
N LEU A 132 -0.33 20.22 4.16
CA LEU A 132 -0.53 20.38 5.61
C LEU A 132 0.16 19.28 6.42
N TYR A 133 0.11 18.05 5.96
CA TYR A 133 0.80 16.95 6.62
C TYR A 133 2.32 17.16 6.61
N ARG A 134 2.87 17.65 5.50
CA ARG A 134 4.30 17.98 5.37
C ARG A 134 4.75 19.06 6.36
N LEU A 135 3.88 20.05 6.64
CA LEU A 135 4.16 21.13 7.58
C LEU A 135 3.99 20.71 9.03
N LEU A 136 2.97 19.90 9.32
CA LEU A 136 2.61 19.51 10.69
C LEU A 136 3.36 18.28 11.21
N SER A 137 3.81 17.41 10.32
CA SER A 137 4.49 16.16 10.69
C SER A 137 5.74 16.36 11.55
N PRO A 138 6.66 17.30 11.23
CA PRO A 138 7.80 17.58 12.12
C PRO A 138 7.38 18.11 13.49
N LEU A 139 6.34 18.94 13.54
CA LEU A 139 5.79 19.47 14.79
C LEU A 139 5.12 18.39 15.63
N LEU A 140 4.35 17.50 14.99
CA LEU A 140 3.71 16.36 15.65
C LEU A 140 4.74 15.35 16.16
N ALA A 141 5.80 15.10 15.41
CA ALA A 141 6.90 14.24 15.85
C ALA A 141 7.63 14.83 17.06
N GLU A 142 7.85 16.15 17.08
CA GLU A 142 8.49 16.84 18.21
C GLU A 142 7.58 16.85 19.45
N VAL A 143 6.29 17.11 19.28
CA VAL A 143 5.30 17.05 20.36
C VAL A 143 5.21 15.63 20.94
N ALA A 144 5.16 14.61 20.09
CA ALA A 144 5.17 13.22 20.54
C ALA A 144 6.47 12.88 21.30
N ARG A 145 7.62 13.36 20.81
CA ARG A 145 8.90 13.16 21.47
C ARG A 145 8.93 13.83 22.87
N VAL A 146 8.46 15.05 22.95
CA VAL A 146 8.38 15.78 24.24
C VAL A 146 7.42 15.09 25.21
N LEU A 147 6.26 14.63 24.75
CA LEU A 147 5.29 13.92 25.59
C LEU A 147 5.79 12.54 26.04
N PHE A 148 6.54 11.82 25.20
CA PHE A 148 7.10 10.53 25.56
C PHE A 148 8.33 10.64 26.48
N PHE A 149 9.09 11.71 26.42
CA PHE A 149 10.25 11.94 27.27
C PHE A 149 9.95 12.78 28.53
N ALA A 150 8.75 13.36 28.64
CA ALA A 150 8.30 14.11 29.82
C ALA A 150 7.57 13.25 30.87
N VAL A 151 7.49 11.93 30.62
CA VAL A 151 6.90 10.97 31.58
C VAL A 151 8.06 10.14 32.20
#